data_830fc61af83835e60c6fcf7accb3bd68
#
_entry.id   830fc61af83835e60c6fcf7accb3bd68
#
_cell.length_a   1.000
_cell.length_b   1.000
_cell.length_c   1.000
_cell.angle_alpha   90.00
_cell.angle_beta   90.00
_cell.angle_gamma   90.00
#
_symmetry.space_group_name_H-M   'P 1'
#
loop_
_entity.id
_entity.type
_entity.pdbx_description
1 polymer ?
#
loop_
_entity_poly.entity_id
_entity_poly.type
_entity_poly.pdbx_seq_one_letter_code
_entity_poly.pdbx_strand_id
1 'polypeptide(L)'
;MNYKLDNDQLEIVKDDNKYLFVLAGAGSGKTLTILGKIKYLIEEKHIPKEEIVCITFTNMAVENLKKKIKREINDDIECYTFHKLAMKILDETNYTYEIASDELLTMVVENFFNIDILSSPNLLKVVLRYFNIYFSKDYYK
;
A
#
# COMPACT_ATOMS: atom_id res chain seq x y z
N MET A 1 26.96 4.41 4.12
CA MET A 1 25.87 4.36 5.12
C MET A 1 26.38 4.84 6.46
N ASN A 2 25.75 5.86 7.04
CA ASN A 2 26.15 6.38 8.38
C ASN A 2 25.43 5.68 9.56
N TYR A 3 24.75 4.55 9.31
CA TYR A 3 24.06 3.81 10.36
C TYR A 3 24.38 2.33 10.27
N LYS A 4 24.41 1.70 11.43
CA LYS A 4 24.71 0.28 11.59
C LYS A 4 23.39 -0.47 11.74
N LEU A 5 23.18 -1.47 10.86
CA LEU A 5 22.09 -2.44 11.03
C LEU A 5 22.39 -3.33 12.25
N ASP A 6 21.38 -3.67 13.02
CA ASP A 6 21.49 -4.70 14.04
C ASP A 6 21.50 -6.11 13.42
N ASN A 7 21.68 -7.13 14.25
CA ASN A 7 21.81 -8.52 13.76
C ASN A 7 20.54 -9.01 13.09
N ASP A 8 19.37 -8.70 13.64
CA ASP A 8 18.07 -9.11 13.08
C ASP A 8 17.81 -8.42 11.74
N GLN A 9 18.13 -7.13 11.65
CA GLN A 9 18.05 -6.39 10.39
C GLN A 9 19.01 -6.92 9.32
N LEU A 10 20.22 -7.31 9.71
CA LEU A 10 21.21 -7.89 8.81
C LEU A 10 20.75 -9.26 8.29
N GLU A 11 20.13 -10.08 9.13
CA GLU A 11 19.55 -11.35 8.73
C GLU A 11 18.45 -11.14 7.67
N ILE A 12 17.51 -10.24 7.94
CA ILE A 12 16.45 -9.87 6.99
C ILE A 12 17.02 -9.36 5.67
N VAL A 13 18.03 -8.50 5.73
CA VAL A 13 18.66 -7.91 4.54
C VAL A 13 19.31 -8.98 3.66
N LYS A 14 19.96 -9.97 4.27
CA LYS A 14 20.67 -11.05 3.55
C LYS A 14 19.81 -12.25 3.20
N ASP A 15 18.58 -12.30 3.66
CA ASP A 15 17.65 -13.39 3.35
C ASP A 15 17.32 -13.38 1.84
N ASP A 16 17.61 -14.48 1.15
CA ASP A 16 17.38 -14.67 -0.28
C ASP A 16 16.11 -15.44 -0.59
N ASN A 17 15.24 -15.66 0.40
CA ASN A 17 13.96 -16.31 0.17
C ASN A 17 13.10 -15.49 -0.78
N LYS A 18 12.40 -16.17 -1.67
CA LYS A 18 11.50 -15.54 -2.65
C LYS A 18 10.39 -14.70 -2.01
N TYR A 19 9.93 -15.10 -0.83
CA TYR A 19 8.91 -14.42 -0.04
C TYR A 19 9.43 -14.25 1.37
N LEU A 20 9.47 -13.01 1.84
CA LEU A 20 9.88 -12.66 3.18
C LEU A 20 8.81 -11.81 3.84
N PHE A 21 8.31 -12.25 4.97
CA PHE A 21 7.37 -11.51 5.80
C PHE A 21 8.04 -11.08 7.10
N VAL A 22 8.10 -9.76 7.33
CA VAL A 22 8.79 -9.19 8.48
C VAL A 22 7.78 -8.50 9.40
N LEU A 23 7.68 -8.99 10.64
CA LEU A 23 6.93 -8.32 11.71
C LEU A 23 7.84 -7.36 12.45
N ALA A 24 7.46 -6.08 12.46
CA ALA A 24 8.29 -5.05 13.06
C ALA A 24 7.42 -3.95 13.72
N GLY A 25 7.69 -3.68 15.00
CA GLY A 25 7.00 -2.67 15.79
C GLY A 25 7.26 -1.23 15.32
N ALA A 26 6.59 -0.26 15.91
CA ALA A 26 6.90 1.16 15.69
C ALA A 26 8.32 1.46 16.22
N GLY A 27 9.11 2.21 15.46
CA GLY A 27 10.48 2.56 15.86
C GLY A 27 11.54 1.48 15.64
N SER A 28 11.19 0.26 15.20
CA SER A 28 12.14 -0.86 14.99
C SER A 28 13.10 -0.69 13.80
N GLY A 29 13.10 0.44 13.12
CA GLY A 29 14.00 0.67 12.00
C GLY A 29 13.55 0.08 10.66
N LYS A 30 12.24 -0.22 10.46
CA LYS A 30 11.70 -0.77 9.20
C LYS A 30 12.26 -0.12 7.93
N THR A 31 12.24 1.21 7.88
CA THR A 31 12.76 1.95 6.73
C THR A 31 14.26 1.71 6.53
N LEU A 32 15.00 1.58 7.62
CA LEU A 32 16.42 1.30 7.59
C LEU A 32 16.71 -0.08 7.02
N THR A 33 15.94 -1.08 7.44
CA THR A 33 16.02 -2.44 6.90
C THR A 33 15.69 -2.49 5.41
N ILE A 34 14.66 -1.74 4.96
CA ILE A 34 14.32 -1.62 3.53
C ILE A 34 15.49 -1.01 2.74
N LEU A 35 16.09 0.07 3.23
CA LEU A 35 17.25 0.70 2.58
C LEU A 35 18.44 -0.27 2.51
N GLY A 36 18.68 -1.01 3.60
CA GLY A 36 19.69 -2.07 3.64
C GLY A 36 19.44 -3.15 2.59
N LYS A 37 18.19 -3.60 2.46
CA LYS A 37 17.81 -4.61 1.47
C LYS A 37 18.01 -4.10 0.04
N ILE A 38 17.56 -2.89 -0.28
CA ILE A 38 17.76 -2.29 -1.61
C ILE A 38 19.26 -2.24 -1.93
N LYS A 39 20.06 -1.75 -0.99
CA LYS A 39 21.52 -1.68 -1.19
C LYS A 39 22.13 -3.06 -1.42
N TYR A 40 21.75 -4.05 -0.63
CA TYR A 40 22.19 -5.44 -0.79
C TYR A 40 21.82 -6.00 -2.17
N LEU A 41 20.60 -5.76 -2.64
CA LEU A 41 20.14 -6.21 -3.96
C LEU A 41 20.99 -5.60 -5.09
N ILE A 42 21.31 -4.32 -4.99
CA ILE A 42 22.09 -3.62 -6.03
C ILE A 42 23.57 -3.99 -5.96
N GLU A 43 24.19 -3.88 -4.78
CA GLU A 43 25.65 -3.99 -4.62
C GLU A 43 26.14 -5.44 -4.57
N GLU A 44 25.40 -6.33 -3.91
CA GLU A 44 25.83 -7.72 -3.70
C GLU A 44 25.17 -8.69 -4.69
N LYS A 45 23.90 -8.47 -5.02
CA LYS A 45 23.16 -9.32 -5.95
C LYS A 45 23.19 -8.82 -7.39
N HIS A 46 23.69 -7.61 -7.61
CA HIS A 46 23.79 -6.99 -8.93
C HIS A 46 22.45 -6.92 -9.69
N ILE A 47 21.35 -6.77 -8.92
CA ILE A 47 20.02 -6.59 -9.50
C ILE A 47 19.91 -5.17 -10.05
N PRO A 48 19.53 -5.00 -11.32
CA PRO A 48 19.29 -3.69 -11.91
C PRO A 48 18.24 -2.92 -11.09
N LYS A 49 18.46 -1.64 -10.87
CA LYS A 49 17.55 -0.80 -10.08
C LYS A 49 16.15 -0.71 -10.68
N GLU A 50 16.04 -0.86 -11.98
CA GLU A 50 14.80 -0.88 -12.75
C GLU A 50 13.92 -2.11 -12.42
N GLU A 51 14.51 -3.16 -11.87
CA GLU A 51 13.82 -4.37 -11.40
C GLU A 51 13.39 -4.27 -9.92
N ILE A 52 13.72 -3.17 -9.24
CA ILE A 52 13.39 -2.96 -7.84
C ILE A 52 12.26 -1.95 -7.73
N VAL A 53 11.15 -2.35 -7.12
CA VAL A 53 10.00 -1.48 -6.87
C VAL A 53 9.66 -1.48 -5.38
N CYS A 54 9.48 -0.28 -4.84
CA CYS A 54 9.00 -0.09 -3.47
C CYS A 54 7.53 0.34 -3.48
N ILE A 55 6.72 -0.29 -2.66
CA ILE A 55 5.30 0.06 -2.53
C ILE A 55 5.02 0.51 -1.10
N THR A 56 4.29 1.60 -0.96
CA THR A 56 3.83 2.12 0.33
C THR A 56 2.34 2.48 0.28
N PHE A 57 1.78 2.81 1.43
CA PHE A 57 0.34 3.11 1.51
C PHE A 57 0.00 4.56 1.15
N THR A 58 0.87 5.53 1.46
CA THR A 58 0.56 6.96 1.28
C THR A 58 1.56 7.66 0.38
N ASN A 59 1.13 8.73 -0.32
CA ASN A 59 2.01 9.57 -1.12
C ASN A 59 3.15 10.17 -0.29
N MET A 60 2.87 10.59 0.94
CA MET A 60 3.89 11.13 1.84
C MET A 60 4.97 10.07 2.18
N ALA A 61 4.57 8.81 2.39
CA ALA A 61 5.52 7.74 2.63
C ALA A 61 6.37 7.44 1.39
N VAL A 62 5.80 7.50 0.18
CA VAL A 62 6.54 7.40 -1.09
C VAL A 62 7.62 8.48 -1.17
N GLU A 63 7.25 9.75 -0.96
CA GLU A 63 8.21 10.86 -1.04
C GLU A 63 9.32 10.75 0.00
N ASN A 64 8.96 10.40 1.23
CA ASN A 64 9.93 10.20 2.31
C ASN A 64 10.90 9.05 2.02
N LEU A 65 10.38 7.96 1.45
CA LEU A 65 11.22 6.82 1.07
C LEU A 65 12.16 7.19 -0.08
N LYS A 66 11.66 7.83 -1.13
CA LYS A 66 12.48 8.33 -2.26
C LYS A 66 13.62 9.24 -1.77
N LYS A 67 13.32 10.20 -0.91
CA LYS A 67 14.34 11.10 -0.33
C LYS A 67 15.41 10.33 0.44
N LYS A 68 15.02 9.33 1.21
CA LYS A 68 15.97 8.49 1.97
C LYS A 68 16.81 7.62 1.04
N ILE A 69 16.21 6.98 0.04
CA ILE A 69 16.92 6.19 -0.97
C ILE A 69 17.96 7.08 -1.66
N LYS A 70 17.55 8.24 -2.17
CA LYS A 70 18.47 9.17 -2.84
C LYS A 70 19.63 9.59 -1.96
N ARG A 71 19.37 9.88 -0.68
CA ARG A 71 20.41 10.30 0.27
C ARG A 71 21.39 9.18 0.63
N GLU A 72 20.90 7.95 0.82
CA GLU A 72 21.68 6.87 1.40
C GLU A 72 22.29 5.92 0.36
N ILE A 73 21.63 5.77 -0.79
CA ILE A 73 22.04 4.86 -1.87
C ILE A 73 22.61 5.65 -3.05
N ASN A 74 22.26 6.94 -3.14
CA ASN A 74 22.61 7.85 -4.24
C ASN A 74 22.07 7.38 -5.60
N ASP A 75 20.96 6.66 -5.58
CA ASP A 75 20.27 6.15 -6.77
C ASP A 75 18.78 6.48 -6.72
N ASP A 76 18.09 6.27 -7.83
CA ASP A 76 16.65 6.46 -7.95
C ASP A 76 15.97 5.10 -8.14
N ILE A 77 15.17 4.69 -7.14
CA ILE A 77 14.37 3.47 -7.15
C ILE A 77 12.90 3.83 -7.31
N GLU A 78 12.20 3.09 -8.13
CA GLU A 78 10.77 3.29 -8.33
C GLU A 78 9.99 3.02 -7.03
N CYS A 79 9.25 4.04 -6.59
CA CYS A 79 8.41 3.96 -5.39
C CYS A 79 7.01 4.46 -5.72
N TYR A 80 6.01 3.65 -5.37
CA TYR A 80 4.60 3.91 -5.67
C TYR A 80 3.71 3.69 -4.45
N THR A 81 2.52 4.25 -4.51
CA THR A 81 1.37 3.71 -3.75
C THR A 81 0.75 2.58 -4.57
N PHE A 82 -0.03 1.69 -3.92
CA PHE A 82 -0.76 0.64 -4.63
C PHE A 82 -1.61 1.19 -5.79
N HIS A 83 -2.31 2.30 -5.56
CA HIS A 83 -3.14 2.93 -6.60
C HIS A 83 -2.29 3.41 -7.80
N LYS A 84 -1.17 4.09 -7.54
CA LYS A 84 -0.30 4.58 -8.62
C LYS A 84 0.35 3.45 -9.40
N LEU A 85 0.73 2.36 -8.72
CA LEU A 85 1.25 1.17 -9.40
C LEU A 85 0.18 0.52 -10.28
N ALA A 86 -1.04 0.38 -9.76
CA ALA A 86 -2.16 -0.15 -10.53
C ALA A 86 -2.45 0.69 -11.78
N MET A 87 -2.45 2.03 -11.65
CA MET A 87 -2.61 2.93 -12.80
C MET A 87 -1.47 2.75 -13.81
N LYS A 88 -0.21 2.68 -13.36
CA LYS A 88 0.93 2.44 -14.25
C LYS A 88 0.78 1.13 -15.04
N ILE A 89 0.34 0.06 -14.37
CA ILE A 89 0.08 -1.23 -15.03
C ILE A 89 -1.05 -1.11 -16.08
N LEU A 90 -2.12 -0.37 -15.75
CA LEU A 90 -3.21 -0.14 -16.68
C LEU A 90 -2.78 0.70 -17.89
N ASP A 91 -1.95 1.72 -17.68
CA ASP A 91 -1.40 2.56 -18.74
C ASP A 91 -0.53 1.76 -19.74
N GLU A 92 0.14 0.71 -19.27
CA GLU A 92 0.90 -0.21 -20.13
C GLU A 92 0.01 -1.17 -20.92
N THR A 93 -1.25 -1.32 -20.52
CA THR A 93 -2.27 -2.01 -21.31
C THR A 93 -2.95 -1.00 -22.23
N ASN A 94 -3.29 -1.37 -23.45
CA ASN A 94 -3.99 -0.46 -24.38
C ASN A 94 -5.48 -0.23 -24.00
N TYR A 95 -5.83 -0.33 -22.71
CA TYR A 95 -7.17 -0.04 -22.23
C TYR A 95 -7.30 1.45 -21.94
N THR A 96 -8.31 2.07 -22.54
CA THR A 96 -8.76 3.41 -22.15
C THR A 96 -9.63 3.28 -20.89
N TYR A 97 -9.28 3.99 -19.83
CA TYR A 97 -10.07 4.06 -18.61
C TYR A 97 -10.18 5.52 -18.15
N GLU A 98 -11.28 5.81 -17.50
CA GLU A 98 -11.46 7.09 -16.81
C GLU A 98 -11.56 6.83 -15.30
N ILE A 99 -10.92 7.69 -14.53
CA ILE A 99 -11.05 7.64 -13.08
C ILE A 99 -12.41 8.22 -12.72
N ALA A 100 -13.25 7.41 -12.06
CA ALA A 100 -14.55 7.86 -11.61
C ALA A 100 -14.42 9.02 -10.61
N SER A 101 -15.24 10.04 -10.77
CA SER A 101 -15.33 11.13 -9.78
C SER A 101 -16.07 10.68 -8.52
N ASP A 102 -15.88 11.41 -7.43
CA ASP A 102 -16.61 11.15 -6.17
C ASP A 102 -18.13 11.31 -6.36
N GLU A 103 -18.56 12.22 -7.26
CA GLU A 103 -19.98 12.39 -7.61
C GLU A 103 -20.55 11.14 -8.28
N LEU A 104 -19.77 10.51 -9.18
CA LEU A 104 -20.22 9.28 -9.84
C LEU A 104 -20.36 8.14 -8.82
N LEU A 105 -19.43 8.01 -7.89
CA LEU A 105 -19.51 7.04 -6.81
C LEU A 105 -20.78 7.26 -5.96
N THR A 106 -21.04 8.51 -5.57
CA THR A 106 -22.24 8.89 -4.82
C THR A 106 -23.49 8.49 -5.57
N MET A 107 -23.57 8.83 -6.85
CA MET A 107 -24.72 8.50 -7.69
C MET A 107 -24.94 6.96 -7.81
N VAL A 108 -23.87 6.18 -7.95
CA VAL A 108 -23.96 4.72 -7.99
C VAL A 108 -24.47 4.16 -6.66
N VAL A 109 -23.98 4.66 -5.54
CA VAL A 109 -24.43 4.24 -4.20
C VAL A 109 -25.90 4.62 -3.98
N GLU A 110 -26.30 5.84 -4.32
CA GLU A 110 -27.70 6.28 -4.22
C GLU A 110 -28.64 5.44 -5.09
N ASN A 111 -28.25 5.16 -6.33
CA ASN A 111 -29.02 4.30 -7.22
C ASN A 111 -29.16 2.88 -6.67
N PHE A 112 -28.08 2.31 -6.17
CA PHE A 112 -28.11 0.98 -5.53
C PHE A 112 -29.07 0.97 -4.33
N PHE A 113 -29.00 1.99 -3.46
CA PHE A 113 -29.94 2.10 -2.34
C PHE A 113 -31.38 2.21 -2.80
N ASN A 114 -31.67 3.11 -3.74
CA ASN A 114 -33.03 3.38 -4.20
C ASN A 114 -33.65 2.21 -4.99
N ILE A 115 -32.85 1.58 -5.85
CA ILE A 115 -33.37 0.54 -6.75
C ILE A 115 -33.32 -0.84 -6.07
N ASP A 116 -32.21 -1.19 -5.45
CA ASP A 116 -32.02 -2.55 -4.94
C ASP A 116 -32.43 -2.69 -3.48
N ILE A 117 -32.01 -1.77 -2.61
CA ILE A 117 -32.25 -1.90 -1.16
C ILE A 117 -33.68 -1.56 -0.80
N LEU A 118 -34.18 -0.40 -1.20
CA LEU A 118 -35.52 0.07 -0.81
C LEU A 118 -36.64 -0.75 -1.49
N SER A 119 -36.37 -1.31 -2.67
CA SER A 119 -37.33 -2.18 -3.38
C SER A 119 -37.36 -3.61 -2.85
N SER A 120 -36.40 -4.01 -2.02
CA SER A 120 -36.32 -5.36 -1.46
C SER A 120 -36.54 -5.35 0.06
N PRO A 121 -37.71 -5.80 0.56
CA PRO A 121 -37.93 -5.86 2.02
C PRO A 121 -36.89 -6.70 2.78
N ASN A 122 -36.33 -7.73 2.14
CA ASN A 122 -35.30 -8.57 2.76
C ASN A 122 -33.96 -7.84 2.90
N LEU A 123 -33.50 -7.17 1.82
CA LEU A 123 -32.27 -6.38 1.85
C LEU A 123 -32.39 -5.19 2.82
N LEU A 124 -33.52 -4.51 2.82
CA LEU A 124 -33.80 -3.42 3.76
C LEU A 124 -33.68 -3.88 5.22
N LYS A 125 -34.27 -5.04 5.56
CA LYS A 125 -34.12 -5.62 6.90
C LYS A 125 -32.65 -5.90 7.27
N VAL A 126 -31.85 -6.41 6.34
CA VAL A 126 -30.43 -6.69 6.58
C VAL A 126 -29.68 -5.38 6.84
N VAL A 127 -29.92 -4.36 6.02
CA VAL A 127 -29.28 -3.05 6.17
C VAL A 127 -29.66 -2.40 7.49
N LEU A 128 -30.96 -2.38 7.84
CA LEU A 128 -31.42 -1.83 9.12
C LEU A 128 -30.84 -2.59 10.32
N ARG A 129 -30.73 -3.92 10.22
CA ARG A 129 -30.08 -4.72 11.27
C ARG A 129 -28.61 -4.39 11.41
N TYR A 130 -27.88 -4.20 10.31
CA TYR A 130 -26.47 -3.78 10.32
C TYR A 130 -26.33 -2.44 11.05
N PHE A 131 -27.10 -1.42 10.67
CA PHE A 131 -27.05 -0.12 11.32
C PHE A 131 -27.42 -0.16 12.81
N ASN A 132 -28.44 -0.94 13.18
CA ASN A 132 -28.79 -1.13 14.59
C ASN A 132 -27.67 -1.79 15.41
N ILE A 133 -26.96 -2.76 14.86
CA ILE A 133 -25.87 -3.44 15.55
C ILE A 133 -24.63 -2.53 15.66
N TYR A 134 -24.21 -1.92 14.57
CA TYR A 134 -22.92 -1.20 14.51
C TYR A 134 -23.00 0.28 14.97
N PHE A 135 -24.19 0.88 14.95
CA PHE A 135 -24.38 2.27 15.39
C PHE A 135 -25.25 2.41 16.63
N SER A 136 -25.65 1.32 17.28
CA SER A 136 -26.27 1.38 18.59
C SER A 136 -25.26 1.86 19.63
N LYS A 137 -25.70 2.73 20.53
CA LYS A 137 -24.85 3.36 21.59
C LYS A 137 -24.09 2.38 22.49
N ASP A 138 -24.44 1.10 22.46
CA ASP A 138 -23.85 0.05 23.32
C ASP A 138 -22.54 -0.53 22.76
N TYR A 139 -22.14 -0.21 21.53
CA TYR A 139 -20.91 -0.70 20.93
C TYR A 139 -19.67 0.17 21.24
N TYR A 140 -19.86 1.34 21.86
CA TYR A 140 -18.80 2.29 22.20
C TYR A 140 -18.57 2.43 23.72
N LYS A 141 -18.94 1.41 24.53
CA LYS A 141 -18.57 1.34 25.94
C LYS A 141 -17.42 0.38 26.18
#